data_209bd75b45c41bcf93857eaf9df83aa7
#
_entry.id   209bd75b45c41bcf93857eaf9df83aa7
#
_cell.length_a   1.000
_cell.length_b   1.000
_cell.length_c   1.000
_cell.angle_alpha   90.00
_cell.angle_beta   90.00
_cell.angle_gamma   90.00
#
_symmetry.space_group_name_H-M   'P 1'
#
loop_
_entity.id
_entity.type
_entity.pdbx_description
1 polymer ?
#
loop_
_entity_poly.entity_id
_entity_poly.type
_entity_poly.pdbx_seq_one_letter_code
_entity_poly.pdbx_strand_id
1 'polypeptide(L)'
;MSKGFTTTTASRMQIKGFRGPQEIAEILERCLEWNFDIFKLEILTEKRPLLFLGTTIMNLYRVPARLGCEEKVVQNWLTVIEMNYQSRNSYHNSTHAADVLQATARFMQSERLQQILEPLDEVATLVAAAAHDVDHPGRSSQFLCNSDNKLAILYNDLSVLESHHAALTFKLSLSDDNVNIFKNLERDTYKQLRQTVIDMILATEMTKHFEHLAKFMNIRSARMMDNQQLDDYSDTVDMSVVLQPEDVVLVKRMMIKCADVSNPTRPLKCCVEWARRIAEEYFNQTDEEKRMQLPVLMPMFDRATCSIPKAQIGFVDFIINDMVEAWDAFIDMPEMVGYMRQNYEKWKEYNDRGISTLPDIEKIQELPELRIYQLPS
;
A
#
# COMPACT_ATOMS: atom_id res chain seq x y z
N MET A 1 -26.59 24.68 30.39
CA MET A 1 -25.85 25.62 29.50
C MET A 1 -25.03 24.73 28.58
N SER A 2 -25.52 24.54 27.37
CA SER A 2 -24.90 23.70 26.34
C SER A 2 -23.70 24.45 25.72
N LYS A 3 -22.53 23.88 25.80
CA LYS A 3 -21.37 24.33 24.99
C LYS A 3 -21.36 23.51 23.69
N GLY A 4 -21.73 24.20 22.60
CA GLY A 4 -21.66 23.62 21.28
C GLY A 4 -20.22 23.36 20.85
N PHE A 5 -19.99 22.17 20.32
CA PHE A 5 -18.78 21.84 19.61
C PHE A 5 -18.81 22.58 18.26
N THR A 6 -17.93 23.53 18.10
CA THR A 6 -17.63 24.15 16.82
C THR A 6 -16.80 23.17 16.00
N THR A 7 -17.41 22.63 14.94
CA THR A 7 -16.70 21.96 13.84
C THR A 7 -15.64 22.91 13.31
N THR A 8 -14.39 22.55 13.50
CA THR A 8 -13.24 23.25 12.91
C THR A 8 -13.27 22.96 11.40
N THR A 9 -13.76 23.91 10.64
CA THR A 9 -13.64 23.95 9.18
C THR A 9 -12.17 23.74 8.80
N ALA A 10 -11.90 22.72 8.01
CA ALA A 10 -10.60 22.47 7.41
C ALA A 10 -10.12 23.78 6.75
N SER A 11 -9.12 24.39 7.33
CA SER A 11 -8.47 25.57 6.75
C SER A 11 -7.88 25.14 5.41
N ARG A 12 -8.24 25.85 4.33
CA ARG A 12 -7.66 25.74 3.00
C ARG A 12 -6.15 25.69 3.12
N MET A 13 -5.57 24.47 3.04
CA MET A 13 -4.13 24.29 2.90
C MET A 13 -3.73 24.80 1.52
N GLN A 14 -3.07 25.93 1.49
CA GLN A 14 -2.34 26.35 0.29
C GLN A 14 -1.18 25.37 0.11
N ILE A 15 -1.26 24.54 -0.92
CA ILE A 15 -0.17 23.66 -1.35
C ILE A 15 0.94 24.57 -1.86
N LYS A 16 1.84 24.97 -0.95
CA LYS A 16 3.02 25.77 -1.29
C LYS A 16 4.01 24.86 -2.01
N GLY A 17 4.25 25.12 -3.30
CA GLY A 17 5.36 24.53 -4.05
C GLY A 17 5.01 23.88 -5.38
N PHE A 18 3.76 23.44 -5.61
CA PHE A 18 3.36 22.89 -6.90
C PHE A 18 2.67 23.96 -7.77
N ARG A 19 3.31 24.35 -8.87
CA ARG A 19 2.66 25.03 -9.99
C ARG A 19 2.19 23.97 -10.99
N GLY A 20 1.33 23.04 -10.54
CA GLY A 20 0.69 22.08 -11.40
C GLY A 20 -0.62 22.63 -11.97
N PRO A 21 -1.23 21.96 -12.98
CA PRO A 21 -2.58 22.26 -13.40
C PRO A 21 -3.54 22.29 -12.19
N GLN A 22 -4.56 23.13 -12.24
CA GLN A 22 -5.56 23.24 -11.18
C GLN A 22 -6.18 21.89 -10.81
N GLU A 23 -6.39 21.01 -11.81
CA GLU A 23 -6.94 19.66 -11.62
C GLU A 23 -6.07 18.76 -10.73
N ILE A 24 -4.73 18.91 -10.80
CA ILE A 24 -3.82 18.16 -9.90
C ILE A 24 -4.00 18.66 -8.46
N ALA A 25 -4.11 19.97 -8.25
CA ALA A 25 -4.33 20.51 -6.92
C ALA A 25 -5.67 20.02 -6.33
N GLU A 26 -6.75 20.07 -7.13
CA GLU A 26 -8.09 19.62 -6.71
C GLU A 26 -8.14 18.13 -6.34
N ILE A 27 -7.47 17.25 -7.10
CA ILE A 27 -7.43 15.83 -6.74
C ILE A 27 -6.59 15.59 -5.48
N LEU A 28 -5.47 16.31 -5.30
CA LEU A 28 -4.60 16.17 -4.14
C LEU A 28 -5.23 16.70 -2.84
N GLU A 29 -6.18 17.63 -2.89
CA GLU A 29 -6.96 18.03 -1.72
C GLU A 29 -7.74 16.87 -1.08
N ARG A 30 -8.04 15.83 -1.85
CA ARG A 30 -8.78 14.63 -1.45
C ARG A 30 -7.87 13.42 -1.17
N CYS A 31 -6.57 13.64 -1.02
CA CYS A 31 -5.56 12.56 -0.92
C CYS A 31 -5.74 11.61 0.27
N LEU A 32 -6.53 11.96 1.28
CA LEU A 32 -6.85 11.10 2.42
C LEU A 32 -8.23 10.43 2.33
N GLU A 33 -8.96 10.60 1.23
CA GLU A 33 -10.22 9.89 1.02
C GLU A 33 -9.96 8.47 0.48
N TRP A 34 -10.73 7.47 0.97
CA TRP A 34 -10.52 6.08 0.53
C TRP A 34 -10.88 5.85 -0.93
N ASN A 35 -11.79 6.64 -1.46
CA ASN A 35 -12.20 6.63 -2.88
C ASN A 35 -11.28 7.45 -3.80
N PHE A 36 -10.06 7.75 -3.35
CA PHE A 36 -9.07 8.50 -4.13
C PHE A 36 -8.77 7.79 -5.46
N ASP A 37 -8.85 8.51 -6.59
CA ASP A 37 -8.59 7.97 -7.92
C ASP A 37 -7.12 8.12 -8.30
N ILE A 38 -6.32 7.12 -7.95
CA ILE A 38 -4.88 7.09 -8.21
C ILE A 38 -4.57 7.09 -9.71
N PHE A 39 -5.43 6.48 -10.54
CA PHE A 39 -5.21 6.42 -11.99
C PHE A 39 -5.49 7.76 -12.67
N LYS A 40 -6.46 8.53 -12.17
CA LYS A 40 -6.63 9.92 -12.59
C LYS A 40 -5.39 10.74 -12.27
N LEU A 41 -4.81 10.58 -11.08
CA LEU A 41 -3.57 11.26 -10.73
C LEU A 41 -2.40 10.80 -11.61
N GLU A 42 -2.26 9.50 -11.88
CA GLU A 42 -1.23 8.97 -12.79
C GLU A 42 -1.26 9.66 -14.15
N ILE A 43 -2.46 9.84 -14.71
CA ILE A 43 -2.65 10.51 -16.00
C ILE A 43 -2.28 12.00 -15.90
N LEU A 44 -2.85 12.70 -14.93
CA LEU A 44 -2.65 14.15 -14.76
C LEU A 44 -1.19 14.53 -14.48
N THR A 45 -0.44 13.62 -13.87
CA THR A 45 0.97 13.83 -13.52
C THR A 45 1.94 13.22 -14.53
N GLU A 46 1.45 12.77 -15.70
CA GLU A 46 2.27 12.10 -16.71
C GLU A 46 3.10 10.95 -16.14
N LYS A 47 2.43 10.07 -15.39
CA LYS A 47 3.01 8.89 -14.70
C LYS A 47 4.01 9.22 -13.58
N ARG A 48 3.79 10.34 -12.89
CA ARG A 48 4.57 10.74 -11.71
C ARG A 48 3.73 10.86 -10.43
N PRO A 49 2.80 9.92 -10.14
CA PRO A 49 1.89 10.05 -9.01
C PRO A 49 2.62 10.00 -7.67
N LEU A 50 3.71 9.22 -7.55
CA LEU A 50 4.44 9.09 -6.28
C LEU A 50 5.11 10.40 -5.87
N LEU A 51 5.68 11.16 -6.79
CA LEU A 51 6.25 12.47 -6.49
C LEU A 51 5.18 13.45 -6.00
N PHE A 52 4.08 13.58 -6.74
CA PHE A 52 3.05 14.57 -6.43
C PHE A 52 2.28 14.22 -5.15
N LEU A 53 1.75 13.01 -5.07
CA LEU A 53 1.03 12.53 -3.91
C LEU A 53 1.93 12.39 -2.69
N GLY A 54 3.14 11.85 -2.88
CA GLY A 54 4.12 11.70 -1.83
C GLY A 54 4.54 13.04 -1.21
N THR A 55 4.78 14.05 -2.03
CA THR A 55 5.07 15.42 -1.52
C THR A 55 3.92 15.95 -0.68
N THR A 56 2.68 15.80 -1.16
CA THR A 56 1.49 16.25 -0.44
C THR A 56 1.34 15.53 0.90
N ILE A 57 1.39 14.21 0.90
CA ILE A 57 1.23 13.40 2.12
C ILE A 57 2.37 13.66 3.10
N MET A 58 3.62 13.66 2.65
CA MET A 58 4.77 13.90 3.55
C MET A 58 4.74 15.30 4.17
N ASN A 59 4.22 16.29 3.46
CA ASN A 59 4.00 17.62 4.03
C ASN A 59 2.85 17.63 5.05
N LEU A 60 1.74 16.92 4.79
CA LEU A 60 0.64 16.77 5.75
C LEU A 60 1.12 16.18 7.09
N TYR A 61 1.98 15.18 7.02
CA TYR A 61 2.58 14.52 8.20
C TYR A 61 3.85 15.21 8.70
N ARG A 62 4.18 16.39 8.15
CA ARG A 62 5.32 17.23 8.57
C ARG A 62 6.66 16.48 8.52
N VAL A 63 6.81 15.55 7.58
CA VAL A 63 8.03 14.73 7.43
C VAL A 63 9.31 15.58 7.32
N PRO A 64 9.35 16.65 6.49
CA PRO A 64 10.55 17.49 6.43
C PRO A 64 10.97 18.06 7.80
N ALA A 65 10.00 18.59 8.56
CA ALA A 65 10.26 19.16 9.87
C ALA A 65 10.72 18.11 10.90
N ARG A 66 10.11 16.91 10.87
CA ARG A 66 10.45 15.80 11.77
C ARG A 66 11.83 15.20 11.49
N LEU A 67 12.27 15.23 10.24
CA LEU A 67 13.61 14.79 9.82
C LEU A 67 14.65 15.91 9.86
N GLY A 68 14.24 17.15 10.15
CA GLY A 68 15.13 18.31 10.16
C GLY A 68 15.72 18.62 8.78
N CYS A 69 15.03 18.30 7.70
CA CYS A 69 15.48 18.57 6.34
C CYS A 69 14.54 19.53 5.60
N GLU A 70 15.01 20.09 4.50
CA GLU A 70 14.19 20.95 3.65
C GLU A 70 13.16 20.11 2.85
N GLU A 71 12.00 20.70 2.57
CA GLU A 71 10.99 20.10 1.69
C GLU A 71 11.57 19.66 0.35
N LYS A 72 12.50 20.43 -0.20
CA LYS A 72 13.17 20.11 -1.47
C LYS A 72 13.96 18.80 -1.42
N VAL A 73 14.55 18.45 -0.28
CA VAL A 73 15.27 17.19 -0.08
C VAL A 73 14.29 16.01 -0.14
N VAL A 74 13.11 16.15 0.49
CA VAL A 74 12.04 15.14 0.42
C VAL A 74 11.52 14.97 -1.01
N GLN A 75 11.32 16.06 -1.75
CA GLN A 75 10.92 16.01 -3.17
C GLN A 75 11.97 15.32 -4.04
N ASN A 76 13.26 15.61 -3.81
CA ASN A 76 14.35 14.96 -4.52
C ASN A 76 14.39 13.46 -4.20
N TRP A 77 14.23 13.10 -2.92
CA TRP A 77 14.15 11.71 -2.48
C TRP A 77 12.99 10.95 -3.16
N LEU A 78 11.78 11.51 -3.14
CA LEU A 78 10.63 10.94 -3.83
C LEU A 78 10.88 10.79 -5.34
N THR A 79 11.53 11.77 -5.95
CA THR A 79 11.91 11.72 -7.37
C THR A 79 12.86 10.56 -7.64
N VAL A 80 13.88 10.37 -6.81
CA VAL A 80 14.85 9.28 -6.97
C VAL A 80 14.20 7.93 -6.73
N ILE A 81 13.35 7.79 -5.71
CA ILE A 81 12.60 6.54 -5.48
C ILE A 81 11.69 6.24 -6.66
N GLU A 82 10.87 7.21 -7.12
CA GLU A 82 9.96 7.04 -8.25
C GLU A 82 10.69 6.60 -9.52
N MET A 83 11.83 7.22 -9.84
CA MET A 83 12.64 6.89 -11.01
C MET A 83 13.27 5.49 -10.96
N ASN A 84 13.38 4.90 -9.78
CA ASN A 84 13.91 3.55 -9.58
C ASN A 84 12.81 2.48 -9.53
N TYR A 85 11.54 2.83 -9.64
CA TYR A 85 10.49 1.88 -9.99
C TYR A 85 10.51 1.58 -11.48
N GLN A 86 10.29 0.32 -11.85
CA GLN A 86 10.32 -0.13 -13.25
C GLN A 86 9.02 0.24 -13.97
N SER A 87 9.02 1.27 -14.79
CA SER A 87 7.83 1.76 -15.53
C SER A 87 7.25 0.75 -16.54
N ARG A 88 8.03 -0.26 -16.92
CA ARG A 88 7.59 -1.37 -17.79
C ARG A 88 6.66 -2.35 -17.10
N ASN A 89 6.66 -2.41 -15.76
CA ASN A 89 5.76 -3.25 -15.01
C ASN A 89 4.34 -2.69 -15.09
N SER A 90 3.36 -3.54 -15.37
CA SER A 90 1.95 -3.13 -15.38
C SER A 90 1.40 -2.86 -13.98
N TYR A 91 1.91 -3.55 -12.96
CA TYR A 91 1.44 -3.45 -11.57
C TYR A 91 2.50 -2.91 -10.60
N HIS A 92 3.62 -3.61 -10.40
CA HIS A 92 4.67 -3.20 -9.45
C HIS A 92 5.51 -2.04 -10.01
N ASN A 93 4.92 -0.86 -10.00
CA ASN A 93 5.47 0.41 -10.49
C ASN A 93 5.21 1.54 -9.48
N SER A 94 5.60 2.77 -9.81
CA SER A 94 5.45 3.93 -8.93
C SER A 94 3.99 4.31 -8.63
N THR A 95 3.04 3.92 -9.48
CA THR A 95 1.61 4.16 -9.23
C THR A 95 1.09 3.25 -8.11
N HIS A 96 1.51 1.98 -8.09
CA HIS A 96 1.24 1.08 -6.97
C HIS A 96 1.85 1.61 -5.67
N ALA A 97 3.11 2.04 -5.70
CA ALA A 97 3.76 2.64 -4.52
C ALA A 97 3.01 3.88 -4.02
N ALA A 98 2.50 4.72 -4.91
CA ALA A 98 1.69 5.88 -4.56
C ALA A 98 0.34 5.48 -3.94
N ASP A 99 -0.30 4.41 -4.44
CA ASP A 99 -1.56 3.88 -3.87
C ASP A 99 -1.35 3.30 -2.47
N VAL A 100 -0.26 2.56 -2.26
CA VAL A 100 0.12 2.03 -0.94
C VAL A 100 0.45 3.15 0.04
N LEU A 101 1.16 4.18 -0.40
CA LEU A 101 1.43 5.37 0.41
C LEU A 101 0.14 6.10 0.80
N GLN A 102 -0.80 6.24 -0.12
CA GLN A 102 -2.11 6.85 0.13
C GLN A 102 -2.92 6.03 1.13
N ALA A 103 -3.00 4.71 0.95
CA ALA A 103 -3.69 3.82 1.86
C ALA A 103 -3.12 3.91 3.29
N THR A 104 -1.81 3.88 3.41
CA THR A 104 -1.09 4.01 4.69
C THR A 104 -1.39 5.34 5.37
N ALA A 105 -1.33 6.46 4.62
CA ALA A 105 -1.67 7.77 5.16
C ALA A 105 -3.14 7.86 5.61
N ARG A 106 -4.07 7.25 4.87
CA ARG A 106 -5.48 7.17 5.27
C ARG A 106 -5.68 6.35 6.54
N PHE A 107 -5.00 5.21 6.69
CA PHE A 107 -5.07 4.41 7.91
C PHE A 107 -4.61 5.19 9.13
N MET A 108 -3.53 5.95 9.03
CA MET A 108 -3.00 6.79 10.11
C MET A 108 -3.93 7.92 10.55
N GLN A 109 -5.06 8.16 9.85
CA GLN A 109 -6.12 9.06 10.32
C GLN A 109 -7.02 8.42 11.39
N SER A 110 -6.94 7.10 11.60
CA SER A 110 -7.66 6.41 12.66
C SER A 110 -7.23 6.95 14.03
N GLU A 111 -8.20 7.27 14.88
CA GLU A 111 -7.93 7.73 16.26
C GLU A 111 -7.07 6.74 17.03
N ARG A 112 -7.28 5.44 16.78
CA ARG A 112 -6.51 4.39 17.42
C ARG A 112 -5.04 4.39 17.02
N LEU A 113 -4.75 4.55 15.73
CA LEU A 113 -3.35 4.62 15.27
C LEU A 113 -2.67 5.91 15.73
N GLN A 114 -3.40 7.03 15.81
CA GLN A 114 -2.87 8.28 16.36
C GLN A 114 -2.50 8.19 17.84
N GLN A 115 -3.13 7.29 18.61
CA GLN A 115 -2.79 7.01 20.02
C GLN A 115 -1.59 6.07 20.16
N ILE A 116 -1.29 5.26 19.14
CA ILE A 116 -0.29 4.20 19.20
C ILE A 116 1.04 4.62 18.56
N LEU A 117 0.97 5.33 17.43
CA LEU A 117 2.14 5.66 16.65
C LEU A 117 2.80 6.94 17.16
N GLU A 118 4.10 6.85 17.38
CA GLU A 118 4.92 8.03 17.64
C GLU A 118 5.21 8.80 16.33
N PRO A 119 5.58 10.08 16.40
CA PRO A 119 5.91 10.86 15.20
C PRO A 119 6.97 10.23 14.29
N LEU A 120 7.94 9.50 14.88
CA LEU A 120 8.97 8.80 14.12
C LEU A 120 8.42 7.54 13.43
N ASP A 121 7.45 6.86 14.05
CA ASP A 121 6.77 5.72 13.44
C ASP A 121 5.98 6.14 12.19
N GLU A 122 5.27 7.28 12.25
CA GLU A 122 4.56 7.81 11.09
C GLU A 122 5.50 8.10 9.91
N VAL A 123 6.65 8.71 10.20
CA VAL A 123 7.68 8.97 9.17
C VAL A 123 8.21 7.66 8.58
N ALA A 124 8.60 6.70 9.43
CA ALA A 124 9.12 5.41 8.98
C ALA A 124 8.10 4.65 8.12
N THR A 125 6.84 4.72 8.51
CA THR A 125 5.73 4.06 7.79
C THR A 125 5.52 4.67 6.40
N LEU A 126 5.55 5.99 6.27
CA LEU A 126 5.43 6.67 4.97
C LEU A 126 6.65 6.40 4.06
N VAL A 127 7.84 6.38 4.63
CA VAL A 127 9.07 6.02 3.89
C VAL A 127 9.00 4.58 3.41
N ALA A 128 8.60 3.64 4.28
CA ALA A 128 8.45 2.24 3.91
C ALA A 128 7.41 2.06 2.80
N ALA A 129 6.24 2.68 2.91
CA ALA A 129 5.17 2.59 1.91
C ALA A 129 5.61 3.13 0.54
N ALA A 130 6.30 4.28 0.50
CA ALA A 130 6.78 4.88 -0.75
C ALA A 130 7.83 4.02 -1.48
N ALA A 131 8.62 3.23 -0.74
CA ALA A 131 9.79 2.52 -1.28
C ALA A 131 9.70 0.99 -1.22
N HIS A 132 8.57 0.42 -0.72
CA HIS A 132 8.46 -1.00 -0.38
C HIS A 132 8.75 -1.96 -1.53
N ASP A 133 8.52 -1.56 -2.77
CA ASP A 133 8.71 -2.34 -4.01
C ASP A 133 9.71 -1.69 -4.99
N VAL A 134 10.56 -0.77 -4.52
CA VAL A 134 11.51 -0.06 -5.39
C VAL A 134 12.38 -1.03 -6.18
N ASP A 135 12.48 -0.83 -7.51
CA ASP A 135 13.18 -1.70 -8.47
C ASP A 135 12.64 -3.15 -8.54
N HIS A 136 11.33 -3.32 -8.29
CA HIS A 136 10.68 -4.62 -8.48
C HIS A 136 10.82 -5.05 -9.96
N PRO A 137 11.27 -6.30 -10.24
CA PRO A 137 11.53 -6.75 -11.63
C PRO A 137 10.27 -7.17 -12.39
N GLY A 138 9.07 -7.16 -11.76
CA GLY A 138 7.83 -7.68 -12.32
C GLY A 138 7.77 -9.22 -12.33
N ARG A 139 8.55 -9.87 -11.48
CA ARG A 139 8.63 -11.32 -11.31
C ARG A 139 8.65 -11.65 -9.82
N SER A 140 8.06 -12.78 -9.43
CA SER A 140 8.03 -13.22 -8.03
C SER A 140 9.42 -13.66 -7.53
N SER A 141 9.62 -13.63 -6.21
CA SER A 141 10.84 -14.14 -5.58
C SER A 141 11.12 -15.59 -5.98
N GLN A 142 10.10 -16.44 -6.06
CA GLN A 142 10.28 -17.85 -6.45
C GLN A 142 10.70 -17.99 -7.92
N PHE A 143 10.20 -17.13 -8.82
CA PHE A 143 10.70 -17.09 -10.20
C PHE A 143 12.18 -16.74 -10.25
N LEU A 144 12.61 -15.76 -9.45
CA LEU A 144 14.01 -15.36 -9.37
C LEU A 144 14.90 -16.49 -8.85
N CYS A 145 14.43 -17.27 -7.85
CA CYS A 145 15.14 -18.44 -7.36
C CYS A 145 15.21 -19.54 -8.45
N ASN A 146 14.10 -19.84 -9.11
CA ASN A 146 14.07 -20.90 -10.13
C ASN A 146 14.90 -20.57 -11.38
N SER A 147 15.15 -19.28 -11.64
CA SER A 147 15.95 -18.81 -12.79
C SER A 147 17.40 -18.48 -12.45
N ASP A 148 17.88 -18.82 -11.25
CA ASP A 148 19.22 -18.47 -10.77
C ASP A 148 19.55 -16.96 -10.92
N ASN A 149 18.53 -16.11 -10.69
CA ASN A 149 18.68 -14.67 -10.84
C ASN A 149 19.73 -14.12 -9.85
N LYS A 150 20.50 -13.12 -10.29
CA LYS A 150 21.52 -12.48 -9.46
C LYS A 150 21.03 -12.00 -8.09
N LEU A 151 19.77 -11.57 -7.98
CA LEU A 151 19.19 -11.18 -6.69
C LEU A 151 18.95 -12.39 -5.79
N ALA A 152 18.45 -13.50 -6.32
CA ALA A 152 18.26 -14.73 -5.57
C ALA A 152 19.59 -15.25 -5.02
N ILE A 153 20.65 -15.25 -5.85
CA ILE A 153 22.00 -15.61 -5.42
C ILE A 153 22.52 -14.64 -4.34
N LEU A 154 22.34 -13.33 -4.52
CA LEU A 154 22.79 -12.29 -3.59
C LEU A 154 22.16 -12.45 -2.20
N TYR A 155 20.86 -12.75 -2.15
CA TYR A 155 20.09 -12.87 -0.91
C TYR A 155 19.87 -14.31 -0.46
N ASN A 156 20.57 -15.28 -1.06
CA ASN A 156 20.54 -16.69 -0.68
C ASN A 156 19.13 -17.29 -0.66
N ASP A 157 18.29 -16.93 -1.63
CA ASP A 157 16.89 -17.36 -1.78
C ASP A 157 15.97 -16.99 -0.59
N LEU A 158 16.38 -16.05 0.26
CA LEU A 158 15.63 -15.62 1.45
C LEU A 158 15.07 -14.21 1.28
N SER A 159 13.75 -14.06 1.31
CA SER A 159 13.06 -12.76 1.17
C SER A 159 13.69 -11.89 0.07
N VAL A 160 13.88 -12.47 -1.12
CA VAL A 160 14.78 -11.95 -2.16
C VAL A 160 14.37 -10.53 -2.58
N LEU A 161 13.11 -10.34 -2.93
CA LEU A 161 12.60 -9.04 -3.39
C LEU A 161 12.60 -8.03 -2.26
N GLU A 162 12.05 -8.38 -1.11
CA GLU A 162 11.90 -7.48 0.02
C GLU A 162 13.27 -7.04 0.58
N SER A 163 14.24 -7.94 0.61
CA SER A 163 15.63 -7.61 0.97
C SER A 163 16.26 -6.64 -0.04
N HIS A 164 15.99 -6.83 -1.33
CA HIS A 164 16.45 -5.92 -2.38
C HIS A 164 15.82 -4.54 -2.23
N HIS A 165 14.50 -4.47 -2.06
CA HIS A 165 13.78 -3.21 -1.88
C HIS A 165 14.30 -2.42 -0.69
N ALA A 166 14.45 -3.07 0.47
CA ALA A 166 14.98 -2.44 1.68
C ALA A 166 16.42 -1.94 1.49
N ALA A 167 17.30 -2.77 0.92
CA ALA A 167 18.69 -2.42 0.68
C ALA A 167 18.81 -1.24 -0.30
N LEU A 168 18.07 -1.28 -1.40
CA LEU A 168 18.10 -0.23 -2.42
C LEU A 168 17.53 1.09 -1.88
N THR A 169 16.46 1.05 -1.08
CA THR A 169 15.89 2.23 -0.42
C THR A 169 16.96 3.03 0.31
N PHE A 170 17.77 2.39 1.15
CA PHE A 170 18.82 3.09 1.89
C PHE A 170 20.03 3.42 1.02
N LYS A 171 20.38 2.59 0.06
CA LYS A 171 21.44 2.90 -0.90
C LYS A 171 21.14 4.19 -1.67
N LEU A 172 19.92 4.33 -2.17
CA LEU A 172 19.48 5.54 -2.88
C LEU A 172 19.40 6.75 -1.93
N SER A 173 18.84 6.58 -0.75
CA SER A 173 18.68 7.66 0.24
C SER A 173 20.00 8.26 0.70
N LEU A 174 21.06 7.44 0.77
CA LEU A 174 22.39 7.84 1.25
C LEU A 174 23.34 8.22 0.11
N SER A 175 22.89 8.20 -1.14
CA SER A 175 23.76 8.38 -2.31
C SER A 175 24.22 9.83 -2.51
N ASP A 176 23.43 10.81 -2.08
CA ASP A 176 23.70 12.25 -2.28
C ASP A 176 23.04 13.05 -1.16
N ASP A 177 23.72 14.12 -0.70
CA ASP A 177 23.23 14.99 0.37
C ASP A 177 21.91 15.70 0.04
N ASN A 178 21.64 15.95 -1.25
CA ASN A 178 20.39 16.56 -1.70
C ASN A 178 19.20 15.58 -1.74
N VAL A 179 19.47 14.30 -1.54
CA VAL A 179 18.48 13.21 -1.51
C VAL A 179 18.38 12.62 -0.10
N ASN A 180 19.41 12.75 0.72
CA ASN A 180 19.49 12.14 2.04
C ASN A 180 18.57 12.83 3.03
N ILE A 181 17.33 12.36 3.10
CA ILE A 181 16.32 12.83 4.05
C ILE A 181 16.67 12.55 5.52
N PHE A 182 17.63 11.67 5.79
CA PHE A 182 18.05 11.25 7.14
C PHE A 182 19.28 11.98 7.65
N LYS A 183 19.88 12.86 6.85
CA LYS A 183 21.19 13.47 7.09
C LYS A 183 21.31 14.17 8.46
N ASN A 184 20.23 14.78 8.92
CA ASN A 184 20.22 15.59 10.13
C ASN A 184 19.72 14.85 11.37
N LEU A 185 19.43 13.54 11.26
CA LEU A 185 19.00 12.74 12.39
C LEU A 185 20.19 12.37 13.29
N GLU A 186 19.95 12.37 14.59
CA GLU A 186 20.85 11.77 15.56
C GLU A 186 21.04 10.27 15.26
N ARG A 187 22.23 9.74 15.56
CA ARG A 187 22.64 8.38 15.18
C ARG A 187 21.65 7.28 15.63
N ASP A 188 21.17 7.39 16.86
CA ASP A 188 20.28 6.36 17.41
C ASP A 188 18.85 6.48 16.86
N THR A 189 18.38 7.72 16.66
CA THR A 189 17.11 7.99 15.97
C THR A 189 17.12 7.43 14.54
N TYR A 190 18.22 7.66 13.80
CA TYR A 190 18.37 7.11 12.46
C TYR A 190 18.36 5.57 12.47
N LYS A 191 19.07 4.92 13.41
CA LYS A 191 19.07 3.45 13.52
C LYS A 191 17.67 2.90 13.78
N GLN A 192 16.93 3.51 14.70
CA GLN A 192 15.57 3.10 15.04
C GLN A 192 14.63 3.26 13.84
N LEU A 193 14.66 4.40 13.16
CA LEU A 193 13.87 4.66 11.95
C LEU A 193 14.21 3.65 10.85
N ARG A 194 15.52 3.47 10.58
CA ARG A 194 15.99 2.50 9.59
C ARG A 194 15.51 1.09 9.88
N GLN A 195 15.61 0.64 11.12
CA GLN A 195 15.15 -0.69 11.53
C GLN A 195 13.63 -0.84 11.31
N THR A 196 12.84 0.17 11.65
CA THR A 196 11.39 0.15 11.43
C THR A 196 11.05 0.07 9.94
N VAL A 197 11.70 0.88 9.09
CA VAL A 197 11.48 0.84 7.63
C VAL A 197 11.83 -0.53 7.06
N ILE A 198 12.97 -1.10 7.42
CA ILE A 198 13.39 -2.44 6.95
C ILE A 198 12.39 -3.49 7.42
N ASP A 199 12.00 -3.48 8.68
CA ASP A 199 11.04 -4.44 9.24
C ASP A 199 9.69 -4.40 8.50
N MET A 200 9.19 -3.21 8.20
CA MET A 200 7.94 -3.04 7.45
C MET A 200 8.05 -3.52 6.00
N ILE A 201 9.15 -3.23 5.32
CA ILE A 201 9.37 -3.70 3.94
C ILE A 201 9.47 -5.23 3.92
N LEU A 202 10.22 -5.83 4.83
CA LEU A 202 10.32 -7.31 4.94
C LEU A 202 8.98 -7.97 5.29
N ALA A 203 8.07 -7.25 5.97
CA ALA A 203 6.75 -7.75 6.32
C ALA A 203 5.80 -7.85 5.12
N THR A 204 6.09 -7.22 3.98
CA THR A 204 5.25 -7.35 2.76
C THR A 204 5.37 -8.73 2.11
N GLU A 205 6.39 -9.54 2.46
CA GLU A 205 6.55 -10.90 1.96
C GLU A 205 5.30 -11.76 2.19
N MET A 206 4.71 -12.24 1.08
CA MET A 206 3.42 -12.95 1.14
C MET A 206 3.52 -14.35 1.76
N THR A 207 4.70 -14.98 1.75
CA THR A 207 4.90 -16.29 2.40
C THR A 207 4.68 -16.24 3.91
N LYS A 208 4.82 -15.06 4.53
CA LYS A 208 4.61 -14.82 5.97
C LYS A 208 3.23 -14.24 6.30
N HIS A 209 2.34 -14.15 5.31
CA HIS A 209 1.03 -13.51 5.45
C HIS A 209 0.21 -14.08 6.62
N PHE A 210 -0.01 -15.39 6.64
CA PHE A 210 -0.83 -16.03 7.67
C PHE A 210 -0.19 -15.99 9.05
N GLU A 211 1.14 -16.03 9.14
CA GLU A 211 1.86 -15.88 10.41
C GLU A 211 1.61 -14.49 11.01
N HIS A 212 1.77 -13.44 10.22
CA HIS A 212 1.52 -12.06 10.68
C HIS A 212 0.06 -11.85 11.06
N LEU A 213 -0.88 -12.35 10.24
CA LEU A 213 -2.31 -12.23 10.51
C LEU A 213 -2.69 -12.95 11.82
N ALA A 214 -2.23 -14.19 12.02
CA ALA A 214 -2.51 -14.95 13.23
C ALA A 214 -1.98 -14.24 14.50
N LYS A 215 -0.75 -13.73 14.45
CA LYS A 215 -0.17 -12.95 15.55
C LYS A 215 -0.98 -11.68 15.84
N PHE A 216 -1.42 -10.98 14.80
CA PHE A 216 -2.23 -9.77 14.94
C PHE A 216 -3.61 -10.07 15.56
N MET A 217 -4.26 -11.14 15.13
CA MET A 217 -5.55 -11.57 15.71
C MET A 217 -5.44 -11.95 17.18
N ASN A 218 -4.29 -12.50 17.61
CA ASN A 218 -4.04 -12.83 19.01
C ASN A 218 -3.96 -11.59 19.90
N ILE A 219 -3.38 -10.49 19.45
CA ILE A 219 -3.38 -9.20 20.18
C ILE A 219 -4.81 -8.76 20.46
N ARG A 220 -5.70 -8.91 19.49
CA ARG A 220 -7.11 -8.56 19.63
C ARG A 220 -7.86 -9.46 20.61
N SER A 221 -7.62 -10.78 20.55
CA SER A 221 -8.29 -11.76 21.41
C SER A 221 -7.89 -11.65 22.88
N ALA A 222 -6.61 -11.44 23.17
CA ALA A 222 -6.12 -11.22 24.54
C ALA A 222 -6.82 -10.03 25.21
N ARG A 223 -7.11 -8.97 24.46
CA ARG A 223 -7.79 -7.77 24.97
C ARG A 223 -9.29 -7.95 25.20
N MET A 224 -9.98 -8.76 24.40
CA MET A 224 -11.37 -9.08 24.66
C MET A 224 -11.53 -9.85 25.97
N MET A 225 -10.54 -10.66 26.34
CA MET A 225 -10.53 -11.38 27.62
C MET A 225 -10.23 -10.47 28.82
N ASP A 226 -9.29 -9.52 28.67
CA ASP A 226 -8.99 -8.55 29.73
C ASP A 226 -10.17 -7.61 30.01
N ASN A 227 -10.90 -7.19 28.98
CA ASN A 227 -12.11 -6.37 29.14
C ASN A 227 -13.27 -7.14 29.77
N GLN A 228 -13.41 -8.45 29.59
CA GLN A 228 -14.44 -9.26 30.22
C GLN A 228 -14.18 -9.50 31.73
N GLN A 229 -12.94 -9.34 32.18
CA GLN A 229 -12.60 -9.45 33.63
C GLN A 229 -12.76 -8.13 34.37
N LEU A 230 -12.95 -7.01 33.68
CA LEU A 230 -13.11 -5.67 34.27
C LEU A 230 -14.57 -5.20 34.36
N ASP A 231 -15.53 -5.97 33.84
CA ASP A 231 -16.96 -5.65 33.90
C ASP A 231 -17.57 -5.98 35.27
N ASP A 232 -17.42 -5.05 36.24
CA ASP A 232 -18.48 -4.91 37.26
C ASP A 232 -18.72 -3.47 37.77
N TYR A 233 -17.95 -2.44 37.38
CA TYR A 233 -18.21 -1.08 37.91
C TYR A 233 -17.58 0.08 37.11
N SER A 234 -17.89 0.28 35.81
CA SER A 234 -17.69 1.63 35.24
C SER A 234 -18.28 1.75 33.81
N ASP A 235 -19.18 2.71 33.65
CA ASP A 235 -19.81 3.12 32.39
C ASP A 235 -18.85 3.89 31.44
N THR A 236 -17.55 3.84 31.67
CA THR A 236 -16.53 4.39 30.76
C THR A 236 -15.52 3.29 30.44
N VAL A 237 -15.67 2.69 29.29
CA VAL A 237 -14.66 1.78 28.73
C VAL A 237 -13.37 2.59 28.55
N ASP A 238 -12.44 2.44 29.50
CA ASP A 238 -11.10 2.99 29.38
C ASP A 238 -10.36 2.23 28.27
N MET A 239 -10.34 2.80 27.07
CA MET A 239 -9.68 2.25 25.86
C MET A 239 -8.15 2.34 25.93
N SER A 240 -7.57 2.68 27.08
CA SER A 240 -6.13 2.83 27.28
C SER A 240 -5.43 1.51 27.66
N VAL A 241 -5.75 0.41 26.97
CA VAL A 241 -4.86 -0.75 27.08
C VAL A 241 -3.55 -0.42 26.36
N VAL A 242 -2.52 -0.11 27.12
CA VAL A 242 -1.18 0.19 26.62
C VAL A 242 -0.65 -1.02 25.84
N LEU A 243 -0.49 -0.85 24.52
CA LEU A 243 0.15 -1.85 23.69
C LEU A 243 1.61 -2.04 24.13
N GLN A 244 2.07 -3.27 24.17
CA GLN A 244 3.49 -3.53 24.35
C GLN A 244 4.27 -3.10 23.09
N PRO A 245 5.54 -2.76 23.18
CA PRO A 245 6.34 -2.34 22.01
C PRO A 245 6.30 -3.36 20.87
N GLU A 246 6.27 -4.67 21.19
CA GLU A 246 6.19 -5.75 20.20
C GLU A 246 4.86 -5.73 19.44
N ASP A 247 3.77 -5.34 20.10
CA ASP A 247 2.45 -5.21 19.47
C ASP A 247 2.44 -4.05 18.50
N VAL A 248 3.08 -2.93 18.82
CA VAL A 248 3.20 -1.76 17.92
C VAL A 248 3.97 -2.13 16.65
N VAL A 249 5.04 -2.92 16.77
CA VAL A 249 5.77 -3.46 15.62
C VAL A 249 4.84 -4.27 14.73
N LEU A 250 4.03 -5.15 15.33
CA LEU A 250 3.10 -5.99 14.57
C LEU A 250 1.97 -5.18 13.94
N VAL A 251 1.47 -4.14 14.60
CA VAL A 251 0.50 -3.19 14.01
C VAL A 251 1.07 -2.51 12.77
N LYS A 252 2.33 -2.06 12.82
CA LYS A 252 3.01 -1.45 11.65
C LYS A 252 3.17 -2.44 10.50
N ARG A 253 3.51 -3.70 10.78
CA ARG A 253 3.57 -4.77 9.78
C ARG A 253 2.21 -5.00 9.12
N MET A 254 1.15 -5.10 9.92
CA MET A 254 -0.20 -5.28 9.39
C MET A 254 -0.67 -4.08 8.58
N MET A 255 -0.34 -2.87 9.01
CA MET A 255 -0.70 -1.64 8.30
C MET A 255 -0.14 -1.63 6.86
N ILE A 256 1.15 -1.90 6.69
CA ILE A 256 1.75 -1.92 5.34
C ILE A 256 1.23 -3.10 4.51
N LYS A 257 1.01 -4.28 5.11
CA LYS A 257 0.42 -5.43 4.41
C LYS A 257 -0.99 -5.14 3.93
N CYS A 258 -1.84 -4.55 4.79
CA CYS A 258 -3.20 -4.18 4.41
C CYS A 258 -3.21 -3.09 3.32
N ALA A 259 -2.28 -2.15 3.37
CA ALA A 259 -2.13 -1.13 2.33
C ALA A 259 -1.71 -1.74 0.99
N ASP A 260 -0.71 -2.63 1.00
CA ASP A 260 -0.12 -3.27 -0.17
C ASP A 260 -1.14 -4.08 -0.98
N VAL A 261 -1.99 -4.84 -0.31
CA VAL A 261 -3.00 -5.70 -0.95
C VAL A 261 -4.42 -5.10 -0.89
N SER A 262 -4.56 -3.79 -0.71
CA SER A 262 -5.84 -3.10 -0.52
C SER A 262 -6.70 -2.98 -1.79
N ASN A 263 -6.22 -3.36 -2.95
CA ASN A 263 -6.88 -3.18 -4.25
C ASN A 263 -8.35 -3.66 -4.27
N PRO A 264 -8.70 -4.84 -3.69
CA PRO A 264 -10.10 -5.30 -3.65
C PRO A 264 -11.02 -4.42 -2.80
N THR A 265 -10.47 -3.57 -1.96
CA THR A 265 -11.21 -2.67 -1.05
C THR A 265 -11.36 -1.25 -1.59
N ARG A 266 -10.90 -0.98 -2.80
CA ARG A 266 -11.04 0.29 -3.51
C ARG A 266 -12.37 0.34 -4.28
N PRO A 267 -12.84 1.53 -4.72
CA PRO A 267 -13.98 1.62 -5.63
C PRO A 267 -13.82 0.70 -6.84
N LEU A 268 -14.94 0.14 -7.34
CA LEU A 268 -14.94 -0.89 -8.39
C LEU A 268 -14.05 -0.55 -9.59
N LYS A 269 -14.07 0.69 -10.05
CA LYS A 269 -13.25 1.16 -11.16
C LYS A 269 -11.75 0.92 -10.92
N CYS A 270 -11.26 1.29 -9.73
CA CYS A 270 -9.86 1.09 -9.36
C CYS A 270 -9.56 -0.41 -9.12
N CYS A 271 -10.47 -1.13 -8.47
CA CYS A 271 -10.34 -2.57 -8.24
C CYS A 271 -10.19 -3.34 -9.56
N VAL A 272 -11.02 -3.04 -10.58
CA VAL A 272 -10.95 -3.67 -11.90
C VAL A 272 -9.65 -3.34 -12.60
N GLU A 273 -9.19 -2.09 -12.56
CA GLU A 273 -7.92 -1.70 -13.20
C GLU A 273 -6.72 -2.36 -12.52
N TRP A 274 -6.70 -2.46 -11.19
CA TRP A 274 -5.65 -3.18 -10.48
C TRP A 274 -5.65 -4.68 -10.83
N ALA A 275 -6.83 -5.30 -10.91
CA ALA A 275 -6.95 -6.70 -11.33
C ALA A 275 -6.41 -6.93 -12.74
N ARG A 276 -6.69 -6.00 -13.67
CA ARG A 276 -6.15 -6.04 -15.04
C ARG A 276 -4.62 -5.95 -15.03
N ARG A 277 -4.06 -5.02 -14.27
CA ARG A 277 -2.62 -4.76 -14.21
C ARG A 277 -1.84 -5.94 -13.62
N ILE A 278 -2.32 -6.51 -12.50
CA ILE A 278 -1.64 -7.66 -11.89
C ILE A 278 -1.75 -8.92 -12.75
N ALA A 279 -2.92 -9.15 -13.39
CA ALA A 279 -3.09 -10.27 -14.29
C ALA A 279 -2.10 -10.22 -15.47
N GLU A 280 -1.90 -9.04 -16.08
CA GLU A 280 -0.94 -8.87 -17.17
C GLU A 280 0.50 -9.18 -16.71
N GLU A 281 0.88 -8.74 -15.52
CA GLU A 281 2.21 -9.01 -14.97
C GLU A 281 2.41 -10.51 -14.71
N TYR A 282 1.41 -11.19 -14.15
CA TYR A 282 1.47 -12.64 -13.92
C TYR A 282 1.43 -13.45 -15.23
N PHE A 283 0.69 -12.99 -16.24
CA PHE A 283 0.74 -13.61 -17.57
C PHE A 283 2.14 -13.54 -18.18
N ASN A 284 2.79 -12.39 -18.07
CA ASN A 284 4.16 -12.19 -18.55
C ASN A 284 5.15 -13.13 -17.84
N GLN A 285 4.98 -13.36 -16.53
CA GLN A 285 5.79 -14.34 -15.80
C GLN A 285 5.53 -15.76 -16.29
N THR A 286 4.27 -16.17 -16.41
CA THR A 286 3.90 -17.51 -16.89
C THR A 286 4.43 -17.78 -18.31
N ASP A 287 4.32 -16.80 -19.20
CA ASP A 287 4.85 -16.89 -20.56
C ASP A 287 6.38 -17.07 -20.56
N GLU A 288 7.08 -16.36 -19.67
CA GLU A 288 8.52 -16.47 -19.52
C GLU A 288 8.95 -17.80 -18.89
N GLU A 289 8.24 -18.28 -17.86
CA GLU A 289 8.47 -19.61 -17.27
C GLU A 289 8.39 -20.72 -18.31
N LYS A 290 7.36 -20.69 -19.17
CA LYS A 290 7.21 -21.65 -20.28
C LYS A 290 8.37 -21.54 -21.28
N ARG A 291 8.74 -20.31 -21.68
CA ARG A 291 9.84 -20.07 -22.63
C ARG A 291 11.18 -20.57 -22.09
N MET A 292 11.41 -20.42 -20.77
CA MET A 292 12.64 -20.83 -20.11
C MET A 292 12.59 -22.31 -19.64
N GLN A 293 11.49 -23.01 -19.84
CA GLN A 293 11.26 -24.37 -19.36
C GLN A 293 11.38 -24.49 -17.82
N LEU A 294 10.98 -23.43 -17.10
CA LEU A 294 10.87 -23.42 -15.66
C LEU A 294 9.51 -23.97 -15.20
N PRO A 295 9.40 -24.42 -13.94
CA PRO A 295 8.11 -24.75 -13.35
C PRO A 295 7.16 -23.54 -13.42
N VAL A 296 5.92 -23.75 -13.88
CA VAL A 296 4.89 -22.71 -13.87
C VAL A 296 4.35 -22.57 -12.45
N LEU A 297 4.60 -21.44 -11.81
CA LEU A 297 4.27 -21.21 -10.40
C LEU A 297 2.79 -20.95 -10.17
N MET A 298 2.15 -20.24 -11.11
CA MET A 298 0.75 -19.83 -11.02
C MET A 298 -0.04 -20.31 -12.25
N PRO A 299 -0.39 -21.61 -12.36
CA PRO A 299 -1.06 -22.16 -13.54
C PRO A 299 -2.39 -21.46 -13.88
N MET A 300 -3.07 -20.88 -12.89
CA MET A 300 -4.30 -20.12 -13.09
C MET A 300 -4.08 -18.82 -13.88
N PHE A 301 -2.85 -18.31 -13.93
CA PHE A 301 -2.48 -17.12 -14.71
C PHE A 301 -1.82 -17.53 -16.05
N ASP A 302 -2.40 -18.51 -16.72
CA ASP A 302 -2.12 -18.76 -18.14
C ASP A 302 -3.03 -17.86 -18.99
N ARG A 303 -2.44 -17.04 -19.87
CA ARG A 303 -3.16 -16.08 -20.73
C ARG A 303 -4.27 -16.75 -21.55
N ALA A 304 -4.08 -18.02 -21.93
CA ALA A 304 -5.04 -18.76 -22.74
C ALA A 304 -6.27 -19.29 -21.96
N THR A 305 -6.17 -19.49 -20.64
CA THR A 305 -7.19 -20.20 -19.86
C THR A 305 -7.62 -19.45 -18.59
N CYS A 306 -6.97 -18.35 -18.24
CA CYS A 306 -7.25 -17.61 -17.02
C CYS A 306 -8.65 -17.02 -17.02
N SER A 307 -9.36 -17.20 -15.89
CA SER A 307 -10.53 -16.39 -15.56
C SER A 307 -10.14 -15.36 -14.49
N ILE A 308 -10.07 -14.10 -14.88
CA ILE A 308 -9.72 -13.00 -13.98
C ILE A 308 -10.74 -12.88 -12.83
N PRO A 309 -12.07 -12.93 -13.05
CA PRO A 309 -13.03 -12.92 -11.95
C PRO A 309 -12.83 -14.06 -10.96
N LYS A 310 -12.58 -15.29 -11.43
CA LYS A 310 -12.29 -16.42 -10.52
C LYS A 310 -11.03 -16.21 -9.70
N ALA A 311 -9.98 -15.64 -10.31
CA ALA A 311 -8.74 -15.34 -9.61
C ALA A 311 -8.98 -14.26 -8.52
N GLN A 312 -9.79 -13.23 -8.80
CA GLN A 312 -10.14 -12.19 -7.84
C GLN A 312 -11.03 -12.72 -6.71
N ILE A 313 -12.03 -13.55 -7.02
CA ILE A 313 -12.85 -14.23 -6.01
C ILE A 313 -11.96 -15.04 -5.07
N GLY A 314 -11.08 -15.90 -5.61
CA GLY A 314 -10.16 -16.68 -4.80
C GLY A 314 -9.19 -15.83 -3.99
N PHE A 315 -8.72 -14.72 -4.52
CA PHE A 315 -7.86 -13.79 -3.79
C PHE A 315 -8.58 -13.19 -2.59
N VAL A 316 -9.82 -12.76 -2.74
CA VAL A 316 -10.63 -12.25 -1.63
C VAL A 316 -10.90 -13.36 -0.62
N ASP A 317 -11.34 -14.54 -1.06
CA ASP A 317 -11.70 -15.64 -0.16
C ASP A 317 -10.53 -16.13 0.70
N PHE A 318 -9.33 -16.25 0.11
CA PHE A 318 -8.22 -16.92 0.78
C PHE A 318 -7.20 -15.97 1.42
N ILE A 319 -7.12 -14.72 0.96
CA ILE A 319 -6.07 -13.79 1.40
C ILE A 319 -6.65 -12.53 2.04
N ILE A 320 -7.67 -11.92 1.44
CA ILE A 320 -8.07 -10.56 1.77
C ILE A 320 -9.11 -10.50 2.87
N ASN A 321 -10.15 -11.35 2.82
CA ASN A 321 -11.32 -11.21 3.69
C ASN A 321 -10.95 -11.12 5.18
N ASP A 322 -10.27 -12.12 5.71
CA ASP A 322 -9.97 -12.21 7.15
C ASP A 322 -9.03 -11.09 7.60
N MET A 323 -8.08 -10.72 6.74
CA MET A 323 -7.15 -9.64 7.04
C MET A 323 -7.84 -8.28 7.08
N VAL A 324 -8.69 -7.98 6.09
CA VAL A 324 -9.41 -6.71 6.01
C VAL A 324 -10.43 -6.59 7.14
N GLU A 325 -11.17 -7.65 7.47
CA GLU A 325 -12.08 -7.65 8.60
C GLU A 325 -11.36 -7.49 9.94
N ALA A 326 -10.20 -8.12 10.12
CA ALA A 326 -9.38 -7.95 11.31
C ALA A 326 -8.82 -6.52 11.42
N TRP A 327 -8.41 -5.94 10.30
CA TRP A 327 -7.89 -4.58 10.24
C TRP A 327 -8.97 -3.53 10.48
N ASP A 328 -10.14 -3.65 9.81
CA ASP A 328 -11.30 -2.79 10.05
C ASP A 328 -11.71 -2.79 11.51
N ALA A 329 -11.84 -3.97 12.11
CA ALA A 329 -12.17 -4.09 13.53
C ALA A 329 -11.10 -3.47 14.47
N PHE A 330 -9.90 -3.20 13.98
CA PHE A 330 -8.84 -2.56 14.75
C PHE A 330 -8.81 -1.03 14.57
N ILE A 331 -9.03 -0.53 13.35
CA ILE A 331 -8.91 0.90 13.02
C ILE A 331 -10.24 1.62 12.82
N ASP A 332 -11.37 0.90 12.80
CA ASP A 332 -12.72 1.40 12.52
C ASP A 332 -12.81 2.09 11.15
N MET A 333 -12.71 1.27 10.09
CA MET A 333 -12.75 1.77 8.71
C MET A 333 -13.69 0.91 7.83
N PRO A 334 -15.01 0.89 8.13
CA PRO A 334 -15.99 -0.01 7.51
C PRO A 334 -16.14 0.18 5.99
N GLU A 335 -15.70 1.31 5.46
CA GLU A 335 -15.71 1.58 4.01
C GLU A 335 -14.86 0.57 3.22
N MET A 336 -13.75 0.07 3.80
CA MET A 336 -12.93 -0.97 3.18
C MET A 336 -13.71 -2.27 2.98
N VAL A 337 -14.34 -2.75 4.06
CA VAL A 337 -15.17 -3.96 4.04
C VAL A 337 -16.35 -3.78 3.08
N GLY A 338 -16.97 -2.60 3.08
CA GLY A 338 -18.07 -2.25 2.19
C GLY A 338 -17.71 -2.39 0.71
N TYR A 339 -16.60 -1.78 0.29
CA TYR A 339 -16.11 -1.91 -1.10
C TYR A 339 -15.69 -3.35 -1.43
N MET A 340 -14.97 -4.03 -0.52
CA MET A 340 -14.56 -5.42 -0.73
C MET A 340 -15.76 -6.32 -1.04
N ARG A 341 -16.81 -6.24 -0.24
CA ARG A 341 -18.03 -7.03 -0.43
C ARG A 341 -18.76 -6.69 -1.73
N GLN A 342 -18.88 -5.38 -2.06
CA GLN A 342 -19.49 -4.94 -3.32
C GLN A 342 -18.69 -5.45 -4.53
N ASN A 343 -17.37 -5.33 -4.51
CA ASN A 343 -16.48 -5.80 -5.57
C ASN A 343 -16.53 -7.32 -5.71
N TYR A 344 -16.56 -8.05 -4.59
CA TYR A 344 -16.68 -9.50 -4.58
C TYR A 344 -17.94 -9.98 -5.31
N GLU A 345 -19.10 -9.37 -5.00
CA GLU A 345 -20.36 -9.70 -5.69
C GLU A 345 -20.29 -9.33 -7.19
N LYS A 346 -19.61 -8.24 -7.55
CA LYS A 346 -19.38 -7.90 -8.97
C LYS A 346 -18.49 -8.91 -9.68
N TRP A 347 -17.45 -9.41 -9.05
CA TRP A 347 -16.62 -10.47 -9.63
C TRP A 347 -17.43 -11.77 -9.84
N LYS A 348 -18.32 -12.12 -8.93
CA LYS A 348 -19.25 -13.25 -9.10
C LYS A 348 -20.20 -13.02 -10.29
N GLU A 349 -20.82 -11.84 -10.37
CA GLU A 349 -21.67 -11.47 -11.50
C GLU A 349 -20.92 -11.59 -12.84
N TYR A 350 -19.69 -11.08 -12.91
CA TYR A 350 -18.88 -11.17 -14.13
C TYR A 350 -18.54 -12.61 -14.49
N ASN A 351 -18.18 -13.42 -13.51
CA ASN A 351 -17.94 -14.85 -13.73
C ASN A 351 -19.17 -15.57 -14.27
N ASP A 352 -20.35 -15.31 -13.71
CA ASP A 352 -21.61 -15.94 -14.13
C ASP A 352 -22.04 -15.50 -15.55
N ARG A 353 -21.63 -14.31 -15.97
CA ARG A 353 -21.83 -13.79 -17.33
C ARG A 353 -20.79 -14.29 -18.33
N GLY A 354 -19.84 -15.10 -17.92
CA GLY A 354 -18.78 -15.63 -18.78
C GLY A 354 -17.71 -14.60 -19.15
N ILE A 355 -17.61 -13.51 -18.42
CA ILE A 355 -16.56 -12.49 -18.57
C ILE A 355 -15.33 -13.06 -17.90
N SER A 356 -14.25 -13.31 -18.64
CA SER A 356 -13.10 -14.01 -18.07
C SER A 356 -11.74 -13.46 -18.50
N THR A 357 -11.64 -12.88 -19.70
CA THR A 357 -10.37 -12.45 -20.28
C THR A 357 -10.08 -10.96 -20.12
N LEU A 358 -8.83 -10.54 -20.34
CA LEU A 358 -8.46 -9.11 -20.36
C LEU A 358 -9.28 -8.31 -21.38
N PRO A 359 -9.48 -8.76 -22.64
CA PRO A 359 -10.35 -8.03 -23.56
C PRO A 359 -11.80 -7.88 -23.09
N ASP A 360 -12.33 -8.86 -22.34
CA ASP A 360 -13.67 -8.75 -21.75
C ASP A 360 -13.70 -7.73 -20.61
N ILE A 361 -12.65 -7.70 -19.79
CA ILE A 361 -12.47 -6.72 -18.72
C ILE A 361 -12.32 -5.31 -19.30
N GLU A 362 -11.56 -5.14 -20.37
CA GLU A 362 -11.41 -3.85 -21.06
C GLU A 362 -12.75 -3.33 -21.58
N LYS A 363 -13.59 -4.20 -22.17
CA LYS A 363 -14.93 -3.82 -22.60
C LYS A 363 -15.82 -3.36 -21.43
N ILE A 364 -15.69 -3.97 -20.25
CA ILE A 364 -16.40 -3.53 -19.05
C ILE A 364 -15.94 -2.13 -18.64
N GLN A 365 -14.62 -1.87 -18.72
CA GLN A 365 -14.06 -0.56 -18.38
C GLN A 365 -14.52 0.56 -19.32
N GLU A 366 -14.94 0.23 -20.55
CA GLU A 366 -15.56 1.19 -21.49
C GLU A 366 -16.97 1.59 -21.10
N LEU A 367 -17.65 0.88 -20.18
CA LEU A 367 -18.97 1.27 -19.69
C LEU A 367 -18.90 2.64 -19.00
N PRO A 368 -19.93 3.49 -19.15
CA PRO A 368 -19.91 4.87 -18.64
C PRO A 368 -19.57 4.97 -17.15
N GLU A 369 -20.06 4.04 -16.35
CA GLU A 369 -19.83 3.94 -14.91
C GLU A 369 -18.40 3.51 -14.54
N LEU A 370 -17.68 2.89 -15.48
CA LEU A 370 -16.34 2.34 -15.26
C LEU A 370 -15.27 2.96 -16.19
N ARG A 371 -15.65 3.97 -17.00
CA ARG A 371 -14.67 4.63 -17.87
C ARG A 371 -13.50 5.14 -17.08
N ILE A 372 -12.37 4.50 -17.32
CA ILE A 372 -11.06 4.99 -16.93
C ILE A 372 -10.65 5.98 -18.01
N TYR A 373 -10.08 7.10 -17.61
CA TYR A 373 -9.64 8.12 -18.54
C TYR A 373 -8.71 7.53 -19.59
N GLN A 374 -9.16 7.43 -20.82
CA GLN A 374 -8.28 7.17 -21.95
C GLN A 374 -7.51 8.45 -22.22
N LEU A 375 -6.19 8.34 -22.28
CA LEU A 375 -5.37 9.42 -22.85
C LEU A 375 -5.85 9.64 -24.30
N PRO A 376 -6.04 10.88 -24.74
CA PRO A 376 -6.20 11.13 -26.16
C PRO A 376 -4.95 10.62 -26.88
N SER A 377 -5.18 9.80 -27.90
CA SER A 377 -4.16 9.20 -28.77
C SER A 377 -3.25 10.25 -29.40
#